data_e52e3a201b17130eab46a556d431cb6c
#
_entry.id   e52e3a201b17130eab46a556d431cb6c
#
_cell.length_a   1.000
_cell.length_b   1.000
_cell.length_c   1.000
_cell.angle_alpha   90.00
_cell.angle_beta   90.00
_cell.angle_gamma   90.00
#
_symmetry.space_group_name_H-M   'P 1'
#
loop_
_entity.id
_entity.type
_entity.pdbx_description
1 polymer ?
#
loop_
_entity_poly.entity_id
_entity_poly.type
_entity_poly.pdbx_seq_one_letter_code
_entity_poly.pdbx_strand_id
1 'polypeptide(L)'
;MPLFTKHTGRRRILGSVLRADVDERRPVAYLDRSLPIAFAHRGGAAHKPENSWAAFEHAIGLGYTHLETDARATADGILLAFHDRTLDRVTDRTGRIARMPYRDVTAARIGGTEAIPLIEDLLGAWPELRFNVDLKDVPAIRPMMDVLRRTRAWDRVCVTSFSARRLHAARVLLDRPVCMALSPAGIAALRLTGDLPRAGGALAERLARTGVHCAQIPGRMATAPFIRQAHAAGLQVHIWTLNRREDMEHALDLGADGVMTDETVMLRDLLVERGAWTS
;
A
#
# COMPACT_ATOMS: atom_id res chain seq x y z
N MET A 1 6.71 67.32 35.42
CA MET A 1 6.70 66.81 34.04
C MET A 1 7.81 65.80 33.91
N PRO A 2 7.49 64.51 33.67
CA PRO A 2 8.43 63.63 32.99
C PRO A 2 7.77 62.96 31.79
N LEU A 3 8.60 62.66 30.81
CA LEU A 3 8.36 62.18 29.47
C LEU A 3 7.84 60.69 29.41
N PHE A 4 6.84 60.47 28.59
CA PHE A 4 6.37 59.13 28.20
C PHE A 4 7.31 58.53 27.15
N THR A 5 7.86 57.35 27.41
CA THR A 5 8.45 56.49 26.40
C THR A 5 7.55 55.27 26.21
N LYS A 6 6.99 55.16 25.00
CA LYS A 6 6.20 53.99 24.55
C LYS A 6 7.17 52.87 24.15
N HIS A 7 7.09 51.72 24.83
CA HIS A 7 7.68 50.49 24.35
C HIS A 7 6.61 49.58 23.76
N THR A 8 6.60 49.47 22.43
CA THR A 8 5.81 48.51 21.67
C THR A 8 6.57 47.20 21.60
N GLY A 9 6.26 46.29 22.50
CA GLY A 9 6.76 44.90 22.46
C GLY A 9 5.80 44.00 21.66
N ARG A 10 6.08 43.81 20.38
CA ARG A 10 5.44 42.71 19.61
C ARG A 10 6.03 41.39 20.08
N ARG A 11 5.29 40.62 20.89
CA ARG A 11 5.57 39.21 21.16
C ARG A 11 5.24 38.43 19.91
N ARG A 12 6.26 37.95 19.19
CA ARG A 12 6.17 36.86 18.23
C ARG A 12 5.93 35.58 19.02
N ILE A 13 4.72 35.04 18.94
CA ILE A 13 4.44 33.67 19.36
C ILE A 13 4.89 32.79 18.20
N LEU A 14 6.16 32.36 18.22
CA LEU A 14 6.61 31.20 17.43
C LEU A 14 6.13 29.94 18.18
N GLY A 15 5.02 29.40 17.73
CA GLY A 15 4.65 28.03 18.09
C GLY A 15 5.68 27.08 17.46
N SER A 16 6.63 26.62 18.27
CA SER A 16 7.46 25.46 17.92
C SER A 16 6.57 24.23 17.95
N VAL A 17 6.05 23.84 16.81
CA VAL A 17 5.56 22.48 16.61
C VAL A 17 6.79 21.59 16.71
N LEU A 18 6.98 20.99 17.88
CA LEU A 18 7.92 19.90 18.09
C LEU A 18 7.52 18.79 17.11
N ARG A 19 8.25 18.69 16.00
CA ARG A 19 8.31 17.46 15.22
C ARG A 19 8.89 16.44 16.17
N ALA A 20 8.10 15.44 16.56
CA ALA A 20 8.64 14.26 17.21
C ALA A 20 9.76 13.74 16.29
N ASP A 21 10.97 13.60 16.85
CA ASP A 21 12.06 12.89 16.17
C ASP A 21 11.59 11.46 15.95
N VAL A 22 11.07 11.19 14.76
CA VAL A 22 10.79 9.85 14.30
C VAL A 22 12.16 9.23 14.05
N ASP A 23 12.50 8.21 14.83
CA ASP A 23 13.72 7.42 14.62
C ASP A 23 13.63 6.78 13.22
N GLU A 24 14.24 7.45 12.24
CA GLU A 24 14.17 7.14 10.80
C GLU A 24 14.74 5.77 10.44
N ARG A 25 15.25 4.99 11.40
CA ARG A 25 15.93 3.71 11.18
C ARG A 25 15.19 2.48 11.69
N ARG A 26 14.02 2.64 12.31
CA ARG A 26 13.21 1.47 12.72
C ARG A 26 12.49 0.89 11.51
N PRO A 27 12.52 -0.45 11.32
CA PRO A 27 11.68 -1.09 10.32
C PRO A 27 10.24 -0.69 10.58
N VAL A 28 9.54 -0.29 9.52
CA VAL A 28 8.11 0.05 9.62
C VAL A 28 7.37 -1.21 10.02
N ALA A 29 6.53 -1.14 11.04
CA ALA A 29 5.84 -2.31 11.60
C ALA A 29 5.11 -3.15 10.53
N TYR A 30 4.64 -2.49 9.47
CA TYR A 30 4.07 -3.16 8.30
C TYR A 30 5.02 -4.17 7.64
N LEU A 31 6.32 -3.88 7.56
CA LEU A 31 7.35 -4.71 6.91
C LEU A 31 8.16 -5.57 7.89
N ASP A 32 7.90 -5.45 9.19
CA ASP A 32 8.57 -6.23 10.23
C ASP A 32 7.99 -7.64 10.30
N ARG A 33 8.38 -8.48 9.34
CA ARG A 33 7.96 -9.87 9.18
C ARG A 33 9.08 -10.72 8.56
N SER A 34 8.95 -12.04 8.75
CA SER A 34 9.80 -13.00 8.07
C SER A 34 9.66 -12.86 6.55
N LEU A 35 10.77 -12.93 5.85
CA LEU A 35 10.81 -12.87 4.40
C LEU A 35 10.88 -14.28 3.80
N PRO A 36 10.33 -14.48 2.61
CA PRO A 36 9.60 -13.53 1.79
C PRO A 36 8.14 -13.35 2.24
N ILE A 37 7.58 -12.15 2.05
CA ILE A 37 6.17 -11.86 2.34
C ILE A 37 5.28 -12.38 1.21
N ALA A 38 4.24 -13.14 1.54
CA ALA A 38 3.21 -13.54 0.61
C ALA A 38 2.03 -12.55 0.65
N PHE A 39 1.69 -11.95 -0.49
CA PHE A 39 0.56 -11.05 -0.63
C PHE A 39 -0.57 -11.71 -1.43
N ALA A 40 -1.77 -11.75 -0.89
CA ALA A 40 -2.96 -12.17 -1.62
C ALA A 40 -3.51 -10.97 -2.42
N HIS A 41 -3.22 -10.93 -3.74
CA HIS A 41 -3.65 -9.87 -4.65
C HIS A 41 -5.17 -9.88 -4.78
N ARG A 42 -5.83 -8.79 -4.37
CA ARG A 42 -7.29 -8.66 -4.27
C ARG A 42 -7.96 -9.81 -3.49
N GLY A 43 -7.24 -10.35 -2.49
CA GLY A 43 -7.69 -11.51 -1.70
C GLY A 43 -7.42 -12.88 -2.33
N GLY A 44 -6.78 -12.96 -3.50
CA GLY A 44 -6.53 -14.24 -4.22
C GLY A 44 -7.58 -14.51 -5.29
N ALA A 45 -7.56 -13.70 -6.34
CA ALA A 45 -8.61 -13.63 -7.37
C ALA A 45 -8.74 -14.88 -8.27
N ALA A 46 -7.79 -15.83 -8.19
CA ALA A 46 -7.89 -17.08 -8.94
C ALA A 46 -8.92 -18.06 -8.36
N HIS A 47 -9.22 -17.95 -7.07
CA HIS A 47 -10.08 -18.94 -6.37
C HIS A 47 -11.44 -18.38 -5.94
N LYS A 48 -11.54 -17.08 -5.78
CA LYS A 48 -12.74 -16.35 -5.35
C LYS A 48 -12.86 -15.03 -6.11
N PRO A 49 -14.05 -14.43 -6.20
CA PRO A 49 -14.20 -13.14 -6.85
C PRO A 49 -13.28 -12.08 -6.22
N GLU A 50 -12.55 -11.32 -7.06
CA GLU A 50 -11.59 -10.30 -6.61
C GLU A 50 -12.21 -9.28 -5.65
N ASN A 51 -11.45 -8.83 -4.64
CA ASN A 51 -11.85 -7.81 -3.67
C ASN A 51 -13.16 -8.13 -2.92
N SER A 52 -13.53 -9.41 -2.77
CA SER A 52 -14.70 -9.86 -2.01
C SER A 52 -14.32 -10.37 -0.62
N TRP A 53 -15.30 -10.40 0.29
CA TRP A 53 -15.13 -11.00 1.61
C TRP A 53 -14.66 -12.46 1.49
N ALA A 54 -15.29 -13.23 0.61
CA ALA A 54 -14.94 -14.62 0.37
C ALA A 54 -13.49 -14.81 -0.12
N ALA A 55 -12.94 -13.87 -0.90
CA ALA A 55 -11.54 -13.92 -1.33
C ALA A 55 -10.58 -13.66 -0.16
N PHE A 56 -10.85 -12.63 0.64
CA PHE A 56 -10.01 -12.32 1.80
C PHE A 56 -10.06 -13.43 2.85
N GLU A 57 -11.25 -13.95 3.19
CA GLU A 57 -11.43 -15.05 4.12
C GLU A 57 -10.73 -16.32 3.65
N HIS A 58 -10.77 -16.62 2.34
CA HIS A 58 -10.04 -17.75 1.77
C HIS A 58 -8.52 -17.60 1.97
N ALA A 59 -7.94 -16.44 1.65
CA ALA A 59 -6.52 -16.19 1.86
C ALA A 59 -6.13 -16.28 3.34
N ILE A 60 -6.95 -15.72 4.23
CA ILE A 60 -6.75 -15.81 5.69
C ILE A 60 -6.78 -17.25 6.16
N GLY A 61 -7.74 -18.05 5.67
CA GLY A 61 -7.84 -19.49 5.97
C GLY A 61 -6.63 -20.30 5.49
N LEU A 62 -5.88 -19.79 4.49
CA LEU A 62 -4.60 -20.35 4.06
C LEU A 62 -3.41 -19.92 4.92
N GLY A 63 -3.58 -18.96 5.84
CA GLY A 63 -2.53 -18.41 6.69
C GLY A 63 -1.86 -17.13 6.16
N TYR A 64 -2.43 -16.47 5.15
CA TYR A 64 -1.91 -15.18 4.68
C TYR A 64 -2.06 -14.10 5.75
N THR A 65 -1.00 -13.35 5.99
CA THR A 65 -0.98 -12.21 6.91
C THR A 65 -0.98 -10.86 6.20
N HIS A 66 -0.73 -10.86 4.88
CA HIS A 66 -0.74 -9.65 4.04
C HIS A 66 -1.75 -9.81 2.91
N LEU A 67 -2.72 -8.93 2.90
CA LEU A 67 -3.76 -8.83 1.89
C LEU A 67 -3.53 -7.59 1.03
N GLU A 68 -3.76 -7.72 -0.26
CA GLU A 68 -3.73 -6.56 -1.15
C GLU A 68 -5.14 -6.24 -1.62
N THR A 69 -5.43 -4.95 -1.80
CA THR A 69 -6.73 -4.46 -2.26
C THR A 69 -6.60 -3.09 -2.92
N ASP A 70 -7.62 -2.75 -3.68
CA ASP A 70 -7.73 -1.50 -4.43
C ASP A 70 -8.73 -0.55 -3.75
N ALA A 71 -8.41 0.71 -3.61
CA ALA A 71 -9.28 1.69 -2.97
C ALA A 71 -9.89 2.67 -3.97
N ARG A 72 -11.23 2.72 -4.00
CA ARG A 72 -12.02 3.72 -4.71
C ARG A 72 -13.04 4.39 -3.81
N ALA A 73 -13.32 5.66 -4.09
CA ALA A 73 -14.33 6.40 -3.35
C ALA A 73 -15.61 6.59 -4.18
N THR A 74 -16.76 6.47 -3.52
CA THR A 74 -18.07 6.89 -4.03
C THR A 74 -18.16 8.42 -4.11
N ALA A 75 -19.24 8.94 -4.70
CA ALA A 75 -19.47 10.40 -4.79
C ALA A 75 -19.58 11.09 -3.42
N ASP A 76 -20.06 10.39 -2.42
CA ASP A 76 -20.19 10.84 -1.02
C ASP A 76 -19.04 10.43 -0.12
N GLY A 77 -17.92 9.93 -0.72
CA GLY A 77 -16.65 9.71 -0.03
C GLY A 77 -16.54 8.41 0.76
N ILE A 78 -17.38 7.42 0.50
CA ILE A 78 -17.24 6.08 1.10
C ILE A 78 -16.17 5.29 0.33
N LEU A 79 -15.24 4.69 1.07
CA LEU A 79 -14.09 4.00 0.50
C LEU A 79 -14.34 2.50 0.34
N LEU A 80 -14.36 2.06 -0.90
CA LEU A 80 -14.64 0.68 -1.31
C LEU A 80 -13.35 -0.08 -1.61
N ALA A 81 -13.35 -1.39 -1.33
CA ALA A 81 -12.37 -2.34 -1.88
C ALA A 81 -12.81 -2.70 -3.32
N PHE A 82 -12.28 -1.97 -4.32
CA PHE A 82 -12.72 -2.14 -5.71
C PHE A 82 -11.69 -1.63 -6.72
N HIS A 83 -11.43 -2.43 -7.77
CA HIS A 83 -10.38 -2.10 -8.75
C HIS A 83 -10.85 -1.11 -9.81
N ASP A 84 -11.95 -1.39 -10.50
CA ASP A 84 -12.36 -0.67 -11.70
C ASP A 84 -13.00 0.70 -11.39
N ARG A 85 -13.09 1.55 -12.40
CA ARG A 85 -13.78 2.83 -12.28
C ARG A 85 -15.30 2.69 -12.26
N THR A 86 -15.78 1.58 -12.80
CA THR A 86 -17.20 1.26 -12.96
C THR A 86 -17.49 -0.12 -12.39
N LEU A 87 -18.76 -0.38 -12.07
CA LEU A 87 -19.23 -1.64 -11.51
C LEU A 87 -19.28 -2.78 -12.53
N ASP A 88 -19.23 -2.46 -13.81
CA ASP A 88 -19.70 -3.24 -14.96
C ASP A 88 -19.03 -4.61 -15.13
N ARG A 89 -17.71 -4.72 -14.87
CA ARG A 89 -16.95 -5.96 -15.18
C ARG A 89 -17.20 -7.09 -14.19
N VAL A 90 -17.27 -6.75 -12.91
CA VAL A 90 -17.24 -7.76 -11.83
C VAL A 90 -18.51 -7.81 -11.00
N THR A 91 -19.50 -6.93 -11.28
CA THR A 91 -20.77 -6.92 -10.55
C THR A 91 -21.97 -7.07 -11.48
N ASP A 92 -23.14 -7.30 -10.87
CA ASP A 92 -24.45 -7.36 -11.52
C ASP A 92 -25.04 -5.97 -11.84
N ARG A 93 -24.29 -4.90 -11.61
CA ARG A 93 -24.70 -3.50 -11.83
C ARG A 93 -23.74 -2.78 -12.75
N THR A 94 -24.18 -1.63 -13.24
CA THR A 94 -23.40 -0.74 -14.08
C THR A 94 -23.33 0.66 -13.49
N GLY A 95 -22.29 1.40 -13.86
CA GLY A 95 -22.16 2.79 -13.48
C GLY A 95 -20.80 3.17 -12.90
N ARG A 96 -20.50 4.46 -12.95
CA ARG A 96 -19.21 5.00 -12.50
C ARG A 96 -19.25 5.29 -11.00
N ILE A 97 -18.47 4.54 -10.21
CA ILE A 97 -18.44 4.60 -8.74
C ILE A 97 -18.28 6.04 -8.22
N ALA A 98 -17.34 6.82 -8.74
CA ALA A 98 -17.10 8.19 -8.29
C ALA A 98 -18.26 9.19 -8.60
N ARG A 99 -19.33 8.75 -9.29
CA ARG A 99 -20.53 9.54 -9.58
C ARG A 99 -21.77 9.01 -8.87
N MET A 100 -21.65 7.91 -8.13
CA MET A 100 -22.74 7.25 -7.43
C MET A 100 -22.59 7.47 -5.92
N PRO A 101 -23.63 7.87 -5.18
CA PRO A 101 -23.59 7.81 -3.73
C PRO A 101 -23.57 6.35 -3.27
N TYR A 102 -23.02 6.10 -2.09
CA TYR A 102 -22.84 4.74 -1.58
C TYR A 102 -24.14 3.93 -1.53
N ARG A 103 -25.25 4.55 -1.18
CA ARG A 103 -26.59 3.91 -1.17
C ARG A 103 -26.94 3.23 -2.50
N ASP A 104 -26.48 3.78 -3.64
CA ASP A 104 -26.75 3.22 -4.96
C ASP A 104 -25.76 2.08 -5.31
N VAL A 105 -24.57 2.08 -4.69
CA VAL A 105 -23.52 1.06 -4.85
C VAL A 105 -23.80 -0.16 -3.97
N THR A 106 -24.43 -0.01 -2.81
CA THR A 106 -24.70 -1.10 -1.85
C THR A 106 -25.51 -2.27 -2.43
N ALA A 107 -26.27 -2.03 -3.49
CA ALA A 107 -27.08 -3.05 -4.16
C ALA A 107 -26.26 -3.91 -5.14
N ALA A 108 -25.05 -3.49 -5.52
CA ALA A 108 -24.20 -4.23 -6.42
C ALA A 108 -23.61 -5.47 -5.74
N ARG A 109 -23.47 -6.55 -6.53
CA ARG A 109 -22.90 -7.81 -6.04
C ARG A 109 -21.75 -8.25 -6.94
N ILE A 110 -20.55 -8.38 -6.36
CA ILE A 110 -19.39 -8.97 -7.03
C ILE A 110 -19.70 -10.44 -7.30
N GLY A 111 -19.49 -10.89 -8.54
CA GLY A 111 -19.81 -12.25 -8.95
C GLY A 111 -21.30 -12.61 -8.78
N GLY A 112 -22.17 -11.61 -8.66
CA GLY A 112 -23.61 -11.78 -8.46
C GLY A 112 -24.05 -12.13 -7.02
N THR A 113 -23.12 -12.33 -6.09
CA THR A 113 -23.42 -12.80 -4.72
C THR A 113 -22.81 -11.93 -3.63
N GLU A 114 -21.55 -11.50 -3.79
CA GLU A 114 -20.76 -10.83 -2.76
C GLU A 114 -21.04 -9.33 -2.68
N ALA A 115 -21.26 -8.80 -1.49
CA ALA A 115 -21.27 -7.35 -1.28
C ALA A 115 -19.88 -6.76 -1.50
N ILE A 116 -19.83 -5.51 -2.03
CA ILE A 116 -18.56 -4.79 -2.14
C ILE A 116 -18.08 -4.39 -0.73
N PRO A 117 -16.90 -4.84 -0.27
CA PRO A 117 -16.42 -4.52 1.06
C PRO A 117 -16.02 -3.03 1.17
N LEU A 118 -16.21 -2.46 2.35
CA LEU A 118 -15.57 -1.19 2.70
C LEU A 118 -14.15 -1.45 3.20
N ILE A 119 -13.21 -0.58 2.83
CA ILE A 119 -11.85 -0.66 3.37
C ILE A 119 -11.85 -0.56 4.90
N GLU A 120 -12.74 0.26 5.47
CA GLU A 120 -12.88 0.41 6.91
C GLU A 120 -13.32 -0.90 7.60
N ASP A 121 -14.28 -1.60 6.99
CA ASP A 121 -14.79 -2.86 7.53
C ASP A 121 -13.72 -3.97 7.46
N LEU A 122 -12.97 -4.06 6.35
CA LEU A 122 -11.84 -4.99 6.23
C LEU A 122 -10.78 -4.75 7.31
N LEU A 123 -10.42 -3.49 7.52
CA LEU A 123 -9.47 -3.11 8.57
C LEU A 123 -10.02 -3.33 9.99
N GLY A 124 -11.32 -3.24 10.19
CA GLY A 124 -11.98 -3.50 11.47
C GLY A 124 -12.12 -4.98 11.79
N ALA A 125 -12.43 -5.80 10.78
CA ALA A 125 -12.65 -7.23 10.95
C ALA A 125 -11.37 -8.01 11.33
N TRP A 126 -10.22 -7.56 10.79
CA TRP A 126 -8.94 -8.25 10.98
C TRP A 126 -7.85 -7.29 11.46
N PRO A 127 -7.84 -6.92 12.74
CA PRO A 127 -6.89 -5.95 13.29
C PRO A 127 -5.44 -6.43 13.33
N GLU A 128 -5.20 -7.74 13.25
CA GLU A 128 -3.88 -8.37 13.21
C GLU A 128 -3.26 -8.44 11.81
N LEU A 129 -4.10 -8.32 10.76
CA LEU A 129 -3.64 -8.45 9.38
C LEU A 129 -3.12 -7.12 8.81
N ARG A 130 -2.30 -7.24 7.79
CA ARG A 130 -1.70 -6.12 7.07
C ARG A 130 -2.33 -5.98 5.70
N PHE A 131 -2.58 -4.74 5.32
CA PHE A 131 -3.23 -4.41 4.05
C PHE A 131 -2.34 -3.54 3.17
N ASN A 132 -2.09 -4.00 1.95
CA ASN A 132 -1.52 -3.21 0.88
C ASN A 132 -2.67 -2.56 0.11
N VAL A 133 -2.78 -1.22 0.15
CA VAL A 133 -3.95 -0.50 -0.40
C VAL A 133 -3.52 0.41 -1.55
N ASP A 134 -3.93 0.06 -2.78
CA ASP A 134 -3.67 0.88 -3.97
C ASP A 134 -4.74 1.96 -4.15
N LEU A 135 -4.35 3.21 -4.00
CA LEU A 135 -5.21 4.36 -4.28
C LEU A 135 -5.43 4.53 -5.78
N LYS A 136 -6.60 4.12 -6.27
CA LYS A 136 -6.93 4.09 -7.71
C LYS A 136 -7.29 5.46 -8.29
N ASP A 137 -7.77 6.39 -7.48
CA ASP A 137 -8.17 7.73 -7.93
C ASP A 137 -7.90 8.81 -6.85
N VAL A 138 -8.05 10.07 -7.25
CA VAL A 138 -7.83 11.21 -6.34
C VAL A 138 -8.91 11.31 -5.26
N PRO A 139 -10.21 11.07 -5.54
CA PRO A 139 -11.24 11.05 -4.52
C PRO A 139 -10.99 10.08 -3.37
N ALA A 140 -10.29 8.96 -3.59
CA ALA A 140 -9.99 7.99 -2.54
C ALA A 140 -8.96 8.47 -1.50
N ILE A 141 -8.19 9.52 -1.79
CA ILE A 141 -7.07 9.93 -0.93
C ILE A 141 -7.54 10.38 0.46
N ARG A 142 -8.45 11.36 0.54
CA ARG A 142 -8.93 11.89 1.83
C ARG A 142 -9.70 10.83 2.62
N PRO A 143 -10.67 10.09 2.02
CA PRO A 143 -11.35 9.00 2.71
C PRO A 143 -10.39 7.94 3.27
N MET A 144 -9.30 7.61 2.56
CA MET A 144 -8.29 6.68 3.08
C MET A 144 -7.62 7.21 4.35
N MET A 145 -7.23 8.49 4.38
CA MET A 145 -6.65 9.10 5.58
C MET A 145 -7.64 9.09 6.75
N ASP A 146 -8.92 9.35 6.48
CA ASP A 146 -9.96 9.34 7.50
C ASP A 146 -10.23 7.92 8.03
N VAL A 147 -10.21 6.90 7.15
CA VAL A 147 -10.28 5.48 7.54
C VAL A 147 -9.09 5.10 8.43
N LEU A 148 -7.85 5.46 8.04
CA LEU A 148 -6.66 5.19 8.86
C LEU A 148 -6.78 5.79 10.28
N ARG A 149 -7.35 7.00 10.40
CA ARG A 149 -7.58 7.64 11.72
C ARG A 149 -8.60 6.87 12.55
N ARG A 150 -9.74 6.52 11.96
CA ARG A 150 -10.81 5.81 12.68
C ARG A 150 -10.40 4.41 13.11
N THR A 151 -9.72 3.68 12.23
CA THR A 151 -9.29 2.28 12.49
C THR A 151 -7.95 2.18 13.21
N ARG A 152 -7.21 3.29 13.34
CA ARG A 152 -5.85 3.34 13.89
C ARG A 152 -4.88 2.36 13.19
N ALA A 153 -5.07 2.16 11.89
CA ALA A 153 -4.37 1.13 11.10
C ALA A 153 -3.01 1.58 10.54
N TRP A 154 -2.35 2.58 11.15
CA TRP A 154 -1.10 3.18 10.68
C TRP A 154 0.04 2.18 10.48
N ASP A 155 0.18 1.25 11.43
CA ASP A 155 1.29 0.29 11.49
C ASP A 155 1.06 -0.97 10.65
N ARG A 156 -0.13 -1.12 10.06
CA ARG A 156 -0.54 -2.31 9.34
C ARG A 156 -1.11 -2.05 7.95
N VAL A 157 -0.93 -0.82 7.44
CA VAL A 157 -1.31 -0.46 6.07
C VAL A 157 -0.09 0.03 5.31
N CYS A 158 0.08 -0.46 4.08
CA CYS A 158 0.96 0.12 3.08
C CYS A 158 0.11 0.85 2.04
N VAL A 159 0.35 2.15 1.88
CA VAL A 159 -0.35 2.96 0.87
C VAL A 159 0.45 2.95 -0.43
N THR A 160 -0.18 2.49 -1.50
CA THR A 160 0.43 2.44 -2.82
C THR A 160 -0.38 3.22 -3.86
N SER A 161 0.21 3.50 -5.00
CA SER A 161 -0.48 4.05 -6.16
C SER A 161 0.39 4.08 -7.41
N PHE A 162 -0.21 3.86 -8.56
CA PHE A 162 0.42 4.07 -9.88
C PHE A 162 0.58 5.55 -10.25
N SER A 163 0.38 6.47 -9.30
CA SER A 163 0.48 7.91 -9.53
C SER A 163 1.33 8.57 -8.45
N ALA A 164 2.48 9.13 -8.85
CA ALA A 164 3.33 9.92 -7.97
C ALA A 164 2.57 11.10 -7.34
N ARG A 165 1.64 11.71 -8.08
CA ARG A 165 0.80 12.81 -7.60
C ARG A 165 -0.13 12.35 -6.47
N ARG A 166 -0.75 11.16 -6.60
CA ARG A 166 -1.63 10.60 -5.55
C ARG A 166 -0.84 10.27 -4.30
N LEU A 167 0.31 9.60 -4.43
CA LEU A 167 1.19 9.29 -3.29
C LEU A 167 1.69 10.56 -2.59
N HIS A 168 2.07 11.59 -3.35
CA HIS A 168 2.45 12.88 -2.77
C HIS A 168 1.29 13.51 -2.00
N ALA A 169 0.09 13.57 -2.60
CA ALA A 169 -1.09 14.13 -1.95
C ALA A 169 -1.50 13.33 -0.69
N ALA A 170 -1.44 11.99 -0.73
CA ALA A 170 -1.65 11.14 0.44
C ALA A 170 -0.65 11.47 1.55
N ARG A 171 0.64 11.55 1.23
CA ARG A 171 1.70 11.86 2.20
C ARG A 171 1.52 13.23 2.89
N VAL A 172 1.07 14.24 2.15
CA VAL A 172 0.82 15.59 2.71
C VAL A 172 -0.33 15.57 3.72
N LEU A 173 -1.30 14.66 3.57
CA LEU A 173 -2.46 14.53 4.46
C LEU A 173 -2.24 13.57 5.63
N LEU A 174 -1.14 12.80 5.63
CA LEU A 174 -0.79 11.93 6.74
C LEU A 174 -0.35 12.76 7.96
N ASP A 175 -0.92 12.46 9.10
CA ASP A 175 -0.56 13.01 10.41
C ASP A 175 0.35 12.08 11.22
N ARG A 176 0.56 10.85 10.73
CA ARG A 176 1.47 9.84 11.28
C ARG A 176 2.19 9.10 10.16
N PRO A 177 3.38 8.54 10.41
CA PRO A 177 4.06 7.66 9.47
C PRO A 177 3.19 6.45 9.10
N VAL A 178 3.20 6.10 7.82
CA VAL A 178 2.56 4.91 7.24
C VAL A 178 3.53 4.31 6.24
N CYS A 179 3.55 3.00 6.09
CA CYS A 179 4.29 2.37 5.01
C CYS A 179 3.82 2.91 3.66
N MET A 180 4.74 3.31 2.80
CA MET A 180 4.43 3.75 1.44
C MET A 180 5.34 3.05 0.44
N ALA A 181 4.76 2.72 -0.72
CA ALA A 181 5.53 2.20 -1.84
C ALA A 181 6.13 3.33 -2.70
N LEU A 182 7.23 3.00 -3.36
CA LEU A 182 7.88 3.88 -4.31
C LEU A 182 6.96 4.14 -5.51
N SER A 183 6.85 5.40 -5.93
CA SER A 183 6.06 5.77 -7.11
C SER A 183 6.69 5.22 -8.40
N PRO A 184 5.92 5.09 -9.51
CA PRO A 184 6.48 4.69 -10.81
C PRO A 184 7.66 5.56 -11.26
N ALA A 185 7.59 6.86 -11.02
CA ALA A 185 8.70 7.78 -11.32
C ALA A 185 9.93 7.50 -10.44
N GLY A 186 9.71 7.15 -9.16
CA GLY A 186 10.78 6.72 -8.26
C GLY A 186 11.40 5.39 -8.67
N ILE A 187 10.59 4.42 -9.11
CA ILE A 187 11.08 3.15 -9.67
C ILE A 187 11.94 3.39 -10.93
N ALA A 188 11.46 4.26 -11.84
CA ALA A 188 12.23 4.63 -13.01
C ALA A 188 13.56 5.32 -12.65
N ALA A 189 13.54 6.25 -11.70
CA ALA A 189 14.73 6.92 -11.20
C ALA A 189 15.72 5.93 -10.56
N LEU A 190 15.23 5.01 -9.71
CA LEU A 190 16.05 3.96 -9.12
C LEU A 190 16.73 3.09 -10.19
N ARG A 191 15.97 2.70 -11.22
CA ARG A 191 16.49 1.92 -12.34
C ARG A 191 17.57 2.64 -13.15
N LEU A 192 17.45 3.97 -13.32
CA LEU A 192 18.39 4.77 -14.08
C LEU A 192 19.70 5.06 -13.33
N THR A 193 19.70 4.96 -11.99
CA THR A 193 20.94 5.14 -11.21
C THR A 193 21.92 3.98 -11.40
N GLY A 194 21.47 2.84 -11.96
CA GLY A 194 22.29 1.71 -12.37
C GLY A 194 23.31 1.28 -11.31
N ASP A 195 24.44 0.79 -11.73
CA ASP A 195 25.57 0.35 -10.87
C ASP A 195 26.45 1.54 -10.39
N LEU A 196 25.90 2.76 -10.28
CA LEU A 196 26.62 3.93 -9.79
C LEU A 196 26.54 4.03 -8.25
N PRO A 197 27.55 3.59 -7.47
CA PRO A 197 27.47 3.50 -6.01
C PRO A 197 27.18 4.85 -5.32
N ARG A 198 27.74 5.95 -5.88
CA ARG A 198 27.55 7.30 -5.32
C ARG A 198 26.15 7.87 -5.58
N ALA A 199 25.57 7.57 -6.74
CA ALA A 199 24.20 7.99 -7.05
C ALA A 199 23.16 7.20 -6.24
N GLY A 200 23.44 5.90 -5.97
CA GLY A 200 22.60 5.05 -5.10
C GLY A 200 22.51 5.57 -3.67
N GLY A 201 23.64 5.97 -3.05
CA GLY A 201 23.66 6.51 -1.70
C GLY A 201 22.83 7.80 -1.55
N ALA A 202 23.03 8.77 -2.45
CA ALA A 202 22.26 10.02 -2.43
C ALA A 202 20.75 9.79 -2.66
N LEU A 203 20.40 8.82 -3.51
CA LEU A 203 19.00 8.44 -3.72
C LEU A 203 18.44 7.74 -2.48
N ALA A 204 19.18 6.82 -1.85
CA ALA A 204 18.80 6.16 -0.61
C ALA A 204 18.47 7.16 0.51
N GLU A 205 19.36 8.14 0.75
CA GLU A 205 19.12 9.20 1.72
C GLU A 205 17.88 10.06 1.38
N ARG A 206 17.66 10.33 0.10
CA ARG A 206 16.47 11.05 -0.35
C ARG A 206 15.21 10.25 -0.14
N LEU A 207 15.22 8.94 -0.43
CA LEU A 207 14.08 8.04 -0.25
C LEU A 207 13.75 7.86 1.23
N ALA A 208 14.74 7.67 2.10
CA ALA A 208 14.56 7.61 3.54
C ALA A 208 13.81 8.84 4.07
N ARG A 209 14.19 10.05 3.60
CA ARG A 209 13.48 11.29 3.97
C ARG A 209 12.05 11.40 3.44
N THR A 210 11.64 10.54 2.50
CA THR A 210 10.29 10.58 1.92
C THR A 210 9.29 9.61 2.58
N GLY A 211 9.73 8.78 3.53
CA GLY A 211 8.89 7.77 4.17
C GLY A 211 8.47 6.64 3.22
N VAL A 212 9.25 6.39 2.16
CA VAL A 212 9.06 5.26 1.24
C VAL A 212 9.87 4.08 1.73
N HIS A 213 9.24 2.90 1.81
CA HIS A 213 9.81 1.72 2.47
C HIS A 213 9.93 0.49 1.56
N CYS A 214 9.20 0.46 0.45
CA CYS A 214 9.25 -0.65 -0.50
C CYS A 214 9.10 -0.19 -1.95
N ALA A 215 9.62 -1.01 -2.87
CA ALA A 215 9.40 -0.90 -4.30
C ALA A 215 8.50 -2.06 -4.74
N GLN A 216 7.34 -1.76 -5.31
CA GLN A 216 6.43 -2.76 -5.84
C GLN A 216 6.48 -2.71 -7.37
N ILE A 217 6.98 -3.78 -8.00
CA ILE A 217 7.28 -3.81 -9.43
C ILE A 217 6.62 -4.99 -10.14
N PRO A 218 6.24 -4.85 -11.43
CA PRO A 218 5.77 -5.98 -12.22
C PRO A 218 6.91 -6.97 -12.51
N GLY A 219 6.58 -8.27 -12.61
CA GLY A 219 7.55 -9.36 -12.82
C GLY A 219 8.54 -9.10 -13.95
N ARG A 220 8.09 -8.53 -15.09
CA ARG A 220 8.97 -8.17 -16.22
C ARG A 220 10.05 -7.14 -15.88
N MET A 221 9.96 -6.45 -14.78
CA MET A 221 10.97 -5.48 -14.30
C MET A 221 11.91 -6.08 -13.24
N ALA A 222 11.63 -7.27 -12.76
CA ALA A 222 12.44 -7.94 -11.75
C ALA A 222 13.78 -8.38 -12.37
N THR A 223 14.85 -7.82 -11.87
CA THR A 223 16.23 -8.18 -12.21
C THR A 223 17.12 -8.12 -10.98
N ALA A 224 18.11 -9.00 -10.89
CA ALA A 224 19.05 -8.99 -9.76
C ALA A 224 19.74 -7.63 -9.54
N PRO A 225 20.17 -6.88 -10.56
CA PRO A 225 20.71 -5.53 -10.35
C PRO A 225 19.70 -4.57 -9.71
N PHE A 226 18.43 -4.57 -10.16
CA PHE A 226 17.41 -3.70 -9.59
C PHE A 226 17.14 -4.03 -8.12
N ILE A 227 17.02 -5.32 -7.79
CA ILE A 227 16.75 -5.77 -6.41
C ILE A 227 17.90 -5.37 -5.49
N ARG A 228 19.16 -5.66 -5.88
CA ARG A 228 20.33 -5.22 -5.10
C ARG A 228 20.37 -3.71 -4.89
N GLN A 229 20.01 -2.93 -5.90
CA GLN A 229 19.99 -1.48 -5.81
C GLN A 229 18.89 -0.98 -4.89
N ALA A 230 17.70 -1.58 -4.93
CA ALA A 230 16.60 -1.27 -4.03
C ALA A 230 16.98 -1.58 -2.56
N HIS A 231 17.61 -2.75 -2.33
CA HIS A 231 18.12 -3.13 -1.02
C HIS A 231 19.21 -2.17 -0.52
N ALA A 232 20.13 -1.74 -1.39
CA ALA A 232 21.13 -0.73 -1.06
C ALA A 232 20.53 0.63 -0.71
N ALA A 233 19.31 0.91 -1.22
CA ALA A 233 18.51 2.09 -0.88
C ALA A 233 17.61 1.88 0.36
N GLY A 234 17.71 0.74 1.05
CA GLY A 234 16.90 0.40 2.23
C GLY A 234 15.45 0.06 1.92
N LEU A 235 15.14 -0.32 0.67
CA LEU A 235 13.79 -0.67 0.24
C LEU A 235 13.62 -2.18 0.14
N GLN A 236 12.51 -2.72 0.62
CA GLN A 236 12.06 -4.06 0.24
C GLN A 236 11.51 -4.06 -1.19
N VAL A 237 11.63 -5.18 -1.89
CA VAL A 237 11.13 -5.37 -3.25
C VAL A 237 10.02 -6.40 -3.27
N HIS A 238 8.81 -5.98 -3.64
CA HIS A 238 7.64 -6.84 -3.81
C HIS A 238 7.28 -6.93 -5.29
N ILE A 239 7.09 -8.15 -5.80
CA ILE A 239 6.87 -8.39 -7.23
C ILE A 239 5.42 -8.82 -7.48
N TRP A 240 4.74 -8.15 -8.40
CA TRP A 240 3.34 -8.36 -8.75
C TRP A 240 3.15 -8.47 -10.27
N THR A 241 2.04 -8.98 -10.78
CA THR A 241 1.27 -10.07 -10.22
C THR A 241 1.82 -11.32 -10.82
N LEU A 242 2.27 -12.26 -10.01
CA LEU A 242 2.89 -13.51 -10.46
C LEU A 242 1.89 -14.65 -10.24
N ASN A 243 1.39 -15.24 -11.33
CA ASN A 243 0.37 -16.28 -11.29
C ASN A 243 0.86 -17.60 -11.89
N ARG A 244 2.16 -17.72 -12.16
CA ARG A 244 2.81 -18.97 -12.58
C ARG A 244 3.88 -19.34 -11.58
N ARG A 245 3.99 -20.62 -11.29
CA ARG A 245 4.96 -21.13 -10.31
C ARG A 245 6.40 -20.74 -10.67
N GLU A 246 6.76 -20.90 -11.94
CA GLU A 246 8.12 -20.60 -12.42
C GLU A 246 8.49 -19.12 -12.24
N ASP A 247 7.52 -18.22 -12.42
CA ASP A 247 7.74 -16.78 -12.23
C ASP A 247 7.90 -16.44 -10.74
N MET A 248 7.16 -17.12 -9.85
CA MET A 248 7.31 -16.96 -8.39
C MET A 248 8.68 -17.48 -7.93
N GLU A 249 9.08 -18.67 -8.37
CA GLU A 249 10.40 -19.26 -8.08
C GLU A 249 11.52 -18.34 -8.52
N HIS A 250 11.45 -17.88 -9.77
CA HIS A 250 12.43 -16.96 -10.32
C HIS A 250 12.52 -15.65 -9.51
N ALA A 251 11.41 -15.06 -9.13
CA ALA A 251 11.38 -13.85 -8.33
C ALA A 251 12.04 -14.03 -6.96
N LEU A 252 11.76 -15.16 -6.29
CA LEU A 252 12.36 -15.53 -5.02
C LEU A 252 13.87 -15.78 -5.14
N ASP A 253 14.30 -16.45 -6.21
CA ASP A 253 15.71 -16.73 -6.49
C ASP A 253 16.51 -15.46 -6.82
N LEU A 254 15.86 -14.43 -7.37
CA LEU A 254 16.43 -13.10 -7.54
C LEU A 254 16.60 -12.33 -6.24
N GLY A 255 16.00 -12.80 -5.13
CA GLY A 255 16.05 -12.16 -3.82
C GLY A 255 14.92 -11.17 -3.57
N ALA A 256 13.75 -11.37 -4.18
CA ALA A 256 12.55 -10.58 -3.86
C ALA A 256 12.12 -10.76 -2.40
N ASP A 257 11.76 -9.67 -1.73
CA ASP A 257 11.30 -9.67 -0.34
C ASP A 257 9.81 -10.03 -0.23
N GLY A 258 9.07 -10.04 -1.33
CA GLY A 258 7.69 -10.48 -1.35
C GLY A 258 7.16 -10.75 -2.74
N VAL A 259 6.17 -11.64 -2.80
CA VAL A 259 5.44 -12.01 -4.01
C VAL A 259 3.96 -11.75 -3.83
N MET A 260 3.36 -11.07 -4.80
CA MET A 260 1.94 -10.76 -4.85
C MET A 260 1.28 -11.56 -5.97
N THR A 261 0.22 -12.33 -5.64
CA THR A 261 -0.37 -13.29 -6.54
C THR A 261 -1.90 -13.40 -6.38
N ASP A 262 -2.57 -13.78 -7.46
CA ASP A 262 -3.95 -14.26 -7.44
C ASP A 262 -4.02 -15.75 -7.04
N GLU A 263 -2.94 -16.50 -7.30
CA GLU A 263 -2.80 -17.94 -7.06
C GLU A 263 -2.28 -18.24 -5.64
N THR A 264 -3.09 -17.92 -4.64
CA THR A 264 -2.71 -17.98 -3.23
C THR A 264 -2.33 -19.38 -2.75
N VAL A 265 -3.00 -20.42 -3.22
CA VAL A 265 -2.65 -21.83 -2.88
C VAL A 265 -1.27 -22.18 -3.42
N MET A 266 -0.99 -21.83 -4.68
CA MET A 266 0.30 -22.12 -5.33
C MET A 266 1.47 -21.44 -4.63
N LEU A 267 1.33 -20.15 -4.26
CA LEU A 267 2.41 -19.43 -3.55
C LEU A 267 2.62 -19.98 -2.15
N ARG A 268 1.55 -20.31 -1.41
CA ARG A 268 1.67 -20.96 -0.09
C ARG A 268 2.45 -22.25 -0.20
N ASP A 269 2.05 -23.14 -1.11
CA ASP A 269 2.66 -24.45 -1.27
C ASP A 269 4.14 -24.33 -1.65
N LEU A 270 4.48 -23.43 -2.56
CA LEU A 270 5.86 -23.10 -2.91
C LEU A 270 6.68 -22.65 -1.70
N LEU A 271 6.13 -21.75 -0.86
CA LEU A 271 6.83 -21.26 0.32
C LEU A 271 6.95 -22.32 1.43
N VAL A 272 5.97 -23.21 1.56
CA VAL A 272 6.05 -24.40 2.45
C VAL A 272 7.19 -25.31 2.00
N GLU A 273 7.27 -25.65 0.72
CA GLU A 273 8.35 -26.48 0.15
C GLU A 273 9.72 -25.87 0.38
N ARG A 274 9.83 -24.54 0.34
CA ARG A 274 11.09 -23.80 0.61
C ARG A 274 11.37 -23.58 2.11
N GLY A 275 10.49 -24.04 3.01
CA GLY A 275 10.60 -23.81 4.46
C GLY A 275 10.50 -22.32 4.86
N ALA A 276 9.84 -21.52 4.02
CA ALA A 276 9.72 -20.06 4.16
C ALA A 276 8.28 -19.59 4.47
N TRP A 277 7.32 -20.52 4.58
CA TRP A 277 5.96 -20.19 4.99
C TRP A 277 5.90 -19.96 6.49
N THR A 278 5.46 -18.77 6.89
CA THR A 278 5.18 -18.42 8.30
C THR A 278 3.73 -17.95 8.38
N SER A 279 2.89 -18.72 9.04
CA SER A 279 1.49 -18.39 9.34
C SER A 279 1.37 -17.48 10.56
#